data_a8dac95e6e0e971755f6537cbe3e44a8
#
_entry.id   a8dac95e6e0e971755f6537cbe3e44a8
#
_cell.length_a   1.000
_cell.length_b   1.000
_cell.length_c   1.000
_cell.angle_alpha   90.00
_cell.angle_beta   90.00
_cell.angle_gamma   90.00
#
_symmetry.space_group_name_H-M   'P 1'
#
loop_
_entity.id
_entity.type
_entity.pdbx_description
1 polymer ?
#
loop_
_entity_poly.entity_id
_entity_poly.type
_entity_poly.pdbx_seq_one_letter_code
_entity_poly.pdbx_strand_id
1 'polypeptide(L)'
;DPHNPVRLVLITGPSSSGKSTFCKRLSIQLKACGIRPISFSTDDYFVNRLDTPRLPSGEFDFDNFETVDHKYLQSDVLKLLAGETVDVPEYNFVTGLREFNGKKLKLEPGSILIIEGIHALNPRLTDQVDDACKYRIFINTITSISLDDHNCIPTSDNRLLRRIVRDFNKGAFTARESIMHWPNVRRSEVQWIYPYQENAD
;
A
#
# COMPACT_ATOMS: atom_id res chain seq x y z
N ASP A 1 17.75 18.16 2.78
CA ASP A 1 18.96 18.20 3.61
C ASP A 1 20.04 17.35 2.94
N PRO A 2 21.22 17.91 2.57
CA PRO A 2 22.29 17.15 1.92
C PRO A 2 22.85 16.02 2.80
N HIS A 3 22.53 16.01 4.08
CA HIS A 3 22.90 14.98 5.05
C HIS A 3 21.81 13.91 5.23
N ASN A 4 20.63 14.05 4.64
CA ASN A 4 19.58 13.05 4.74
C ASN A 4 19.54 12.22 3.44
N PRO A 5 19.96 10.95 3.48
CA PRO A 5 20.02 10.09 2.32
C PRO A 5 18.65 9.53 1.89
N VAL A 6 17.55 9.84 2.59
CA VAL A 6 16.23 9.28 2.30
C VAL A 6 15.78 9.62 0.89
N ARG A 7 15.60 8.60 0.08
CA ARG A 7 15.10 8.66 -1.30
C ARG A 7 13.87 7.81 -1.55
N LEU A 8 13.56 6.92 -0.61
CA LEU A 8 12.43 5.99 -0.69
C LEU A 8 11.60 6.08 0.58
N VAL A 9 10.32 6.42 0.44
CA VAL A 9 9.33 6.41 1.51
C VAL A 9 8.37 5.26 1.29
N LEU A 10 8.24 4.39 2.27
CA LEU A 10 7.37 3.21 2.27
C LEU A 10 6.20 3.46 3.21
N ILE A 11 4.98 3.37 2.69
CA ILE A 11 3.76 3.64 3.47
C ILE A 11 2.89 2.39 3.50
N THR A 12 2.73 1.80 4.68
CA THR A 12 1.84 0.65 4.88
C THR A 12 0.80 0.91 5.95
N GLY A 13 -0.06 -0.05 6.13
CA GLY A 13 -1.12 -0.10 7.14
C GLY A 13 -2.28 -0.97 6.67
N PRO A 14 -3.16 -1.36 7.57
CA PRO A 14 -4.26 -2.26 7.26
C PRO A 14 -5.28 -1.64 6.29
N SER A 15 -6.16 -2.47 5.76
CA SER A 15 -7.21 -2.03 4.83
C SER A 15 -8.04 -0.89 5.45
N SER A 16 -8.36 0.11 4.64
CA SER A 16 -9.14 1.30 5.03
C SER A 16 -8.53 2.15 6.16
N SER A 17 -7.23 2.03 6.43
CA SER A 17 -6.51 2.89 7.40
C SER A 17 -6.31 4.34 6.89
N GLY A 18 -6.30 4.55 5.58
CA GLY A 18 -6.11 5.88 4.99
C GLY A 18 -4.76 6.09 4.31
N LYS A 19 -4.01 5.02 4.00
CA LYS A 19 -2.69 5.08 3.34
C LYS A 19 -2.65 6.00 2.12
N SER A 20 -3.53 5.76 1.13
CA SER A 20 -3.54 6.54 -0.11
C SER A 20 -3.89 8.03 0.12
N THR A 21 -4.75 8.32 1.10
CA THR A 21 -5.05 9.71 1.49
C THR A 21 -3.83 10.36 2.13
N PHE A 22 -3.14 9.64 3.02
CA PHE A 22 -1.91 10.12 3.64
C PHE A 22 -0.81 10.33 2.60
N CYS A 23 -0.61 9.38 1.69
CA CYS A 23 0.37 9.49 0.59
C CYS A 23 0.14 10.76 -0.25
N LYS A 24 -1.11 11.03 -0.63
CA LYS A 24 -1.47 12.26 -1.37
C LYS A 24 -1.17 13.52 -0.57
N ARG A 25 -1.51 13.56 0.73
CA ARG A 25 -1.23 14.70 1.60
C ARG A 25 0.26 14.91 1.80
N LEU A 26 1.01 13.85 2.07
CA LEU A 26 2.47 13.91 2.19
C LEU A 26 3.10 14.45 0.90
N SER A 27 2.63 13.98 -0.26
CA SER A 27 3.11 14.46 -1.55
C SER A 27 2.89 15.96 -1.74
N ILE A 28 1.76 16.51 -1.27
CA ILE A 28 1.49 17.96 -1.32
C ILE A 28 2.45 18.71 -0.40
N GLN A 29 2.68 18.23 0.82
CA GLN A 29 3.58 18.87 1.78
C GLN A 29 5.03 18.84 1.29
N LEU A 30 5.49 17.72 0.74
CA LEU A 30 6.83 17.62 0.16
C LEU A 30 7.02 18.62 -0.99
N LYS A 31 6.01 18.77 -1.87
CA LYS A 31 6.04 19.78 -2.94
C LYS A 31 6.13 21.20 -2.38
N ALA A 32 5.40 21.52 -1.31
CA ALA A 32 5.47 22.82 -0.65
C ALA A 32 6.86 23.10 -0.05
N CYS A 33 7.60 22.05 0.33
CA CYS A 33 8.98 22.11 0.78
C CYS A 33 10.02 22.09 -0.37
N GLY A 34 9.58 22.16 -1.63
CA GLY A 34 10.47 22.15 -2.80
C GLY A 34 10.96 20.74 -3.21
N ILE A 35 10.48 19.69 -2.58
CA ILE A 35 10.82 18.30 -2.92
C ILE A 35 9.83 17.78 -3.97
N ARG A 36 10.31 16.98 -4.93
CA ARG A 36 9.48 16.39 -5.99
C ARG A 36 9.14 14.94 -5.65
N PRO A 37 7.98 14.63 -5.06
CA PRO A 37 7.55 13.27 -4.81
C PRO A 37 7.03 12.63 -6.11
N ILE A 38 7.43 11.38 -6.33
CA ILE A 38 6.82 10.47 -7.30
C ILE A 38 6.22 9.33 -6.50
N SER A 39 4.97 8.97 -6.77
CA SER A 39 4.29 7.91 -6.01
C SER A 39 3.59 6.91 -6.91
N PHE A 40 3.61 5.64 -6.50
CA PHE A 40 2.78 4.58 -7.05
C PHE A 40 2.33 3.60 -5.95
N SER A 41 1.34 2.76 -6.28
CA SER A 41 0.83 1.73 -5.38
C SER A 41 1.47 0.38 -5.65
N THR A 42 1.65 -0.45 -4.63
CA THR A 42 2.00 -1.86 -4.81
C THR A 42 0.91 -2.63 -5.55
N ASP A 43 -0.32 -2.15 -5.50
CA ASP A 43 -1.48 -2.77 -6.17
C ASP A 43 -1.35 -2.70 -7.70
N ASP A 44 -0.60 -1.72 -8.23
CA ASP A 44 -0.30 -1.61 -9.66
C ASP A 44 0.57 -2.78 -10.17
N TYR A 45 1.30 -3.44 -9.24
CA TYR A 45 2.20 -4.56 -9.53
C TYR A 45 1.57 -5.93 -9.23
N PHE A 46 0.25 -6.03 -9.10
CA PHE A 46 -0.40 -7.31 -8.92
C PHE A 46 -0.14 -8.24 -10.11
N VAL A 47 0.03 -9.53 -9.82
CA VAL A 47 0.00 -10.58 -10.84
C VAL A 47 -1.40 -10.67 -11.45
N ASN A 48 -1.53 -11.27 -12.63
CA ASN A 48 -2.86 -11.45 -13.21
C ASN A 48 -3.75 -12.27 -12.29
N ARG A 49 -5.05 -12.02 -12.31
CA ARG A 49 -6.02 -12.67 -11.41
C ARG A 49 -5.90 -14.19 -11.37
N LEU A 50 -5.64 -14.81 -12.50
CA LEU A 50 -5.51 -16.28 -12.58
C LEU A 50 -4.30 -16.82 -11.82
N ASP A 51 -3.25 -16.00 -11.68
CA ASP A 51 -2.00 -16.32 -10.99
C ASP A 51 -2.05 -15.94 -9.49
N THR A 52 -3.13 -15.27 -9.05
CA THR A 52 -3.33 -14.90 -7.64
C THR A 52 -3.47 -16.14 -6.76
N PRO A 53 -2.77 -16.22 -5.62
CA PRO A 53 -2.94 -17.28 -4.64
C PRO A 53 -4.41 -17.47 -4.24
N ARG A 54 -4.76 -18.70 -3.83
CA ARG A 54 -6.12 -19.00 -3.40
C ARG A 54 -6.17 -19.34 -1.92
N LEU A 55 -7.25 -18.93 -1.29
CA LEU A 55 -7.61 -19.36 0.06
C LEU A 55 -8.02 -20.85 0.06
N PRO A 56 -8.02 -21.51 1.22
CA PRO A 56 -8.56 -22.87 1.35
C PRO A 56 -10.03 -23.00 0.89
N SER A 57 -10.79 -21.89 0.89
CA SER A 57 -12.15 -21.82 0.33
C SER A 57 -12.21 -21.89 -1.19
N GLY A 58 -11.07 -21.76 -1.89
CA GLY A 58 -10.97 -21.66 -3.34
C GLY A 58 -11.07 -20.23 -3.87
N GLU A 59 -11.43 -19.24 -3.06
CA GLU A 59 -11.46 -17.83 -3.42
C GLU A 59 -10.05 -17.26 -3.61
N PHE A 60 -9.91 -16.20 -4.42
CA PHE A 60 -8.63 -15.50 -4.58
C PHE A 60 -8.24 -14.75 -3.31
N ASP A 61 -6.98 -14.90 -2.91
CA ASP A 61 -6.39 -14.19 -1.75
C ASP A 61 -5.62 -12.95 -2.24
N PHE A 62 -6.34 -11.87 -2.50
CA PHE A 62 -5.75 -10.61 -2.96
C PHE A 62 -4.89 -9.89 -1.90
N ASP A 63 -5.02 -10.27 -0.65
CA ASP A 63 -4.22 -9.71 0.45
C ASP A 63 -2.92 -10.50 0.70
N ASN A 64 -2.68 -11.58 -0.03
CA ASN A 64 -1.45 -12.36 0.05
C ASN A 64 -0.26 -11.60 -0.52
N PHE A 65 0.91 -11.73 0.10
CA PHE A 65 2.13 -11.08 -0.39
C PHE A 65 2.50 -11.49 -1.83
N GLU A 66 2.30 -12.76 -2.19
CA GLU A 66 2.61 -13.28 -3.53
C GLU A 66 1.63 -12.80 -4.61
N THR A 67 0.60 -12.05 -4.24
CA THR A 67 -0.28 -11.33 -5.19
C THR A 67 0.45 -10.16 -5.83
N VAL A 68 1.46 -9.59 -5.15
CA VAL A 68 2.35 -8.58 -5.71
C VAL A 68 3.52 -9.26 -6.40
N ASP A 69 3.79 -8.91 -7.65
CA ASP A 69 5.03 -9.27 -8.33
C ASP A 69 6.21 -8.48 -7.73
N HIS A 70 6.59 -8.90 -6.53
CA HIS A 70 7.59 -8.20 -5.72
C HIS A 70 8.97 -8.15 -6.40
N LYS A 71 9.32 -9.12 -7.25
CA LYS A 71 10.58 -9.12 -8.00
C LYS A 71 10.59 -8.05 -9.08
N TYR A 72 9.49 -7.93 -9.81
CA TYR A 72 9.35 -6.91 -10.84
C TYR A 72 9.31 -5.52 -10.23
N LEU A 73 8.52 -5.32 -9.17
CA LEU A 73 8.46 -4.06 -8.41
C LEU A 73 9.87 -3.67 -7.90
N GLN A 74 10.61 -4.59 -7.31
CA GLN A 74 11.96 -4.33 -6.80
C GLN A 74 12.92 -3.93 -7.92
N SER A 75 12.86 -4.59 -9.07
CA SER A 75 13.65 -4.20 -10.25
C SER A 75 13.36 -2.76 -10.67
N ASP A 76 12.10 -2.36 -10.71
CA ASP A 76 11.71 -1.00 -11.09
C ASP A 76 12.11 0.04 -10.04
N VAL A 77 12.00 -0.30 -8.76
CA VAL A 77 12.50 0.57 -7.66
C VAL A 77 13.99 0.83 -7.80
N LEU A 78 14.79 -0.21 -8.06
CA LEU A 78 16.24 -0.06 -8.22
C LEU A 78 16.60 0.81 -9.43
N LYS A 79 15.93 0.60 -10.57
CA LYS A 79 16.09 1.45 -11.77
C LYS A 79 15.74 2.91 -11.50
N LEU A 80 14.60 3.15 -10.82
CA LEU A 80 14.18 4.51 -10.45
C LEU A 80 15.22 5.19 -9.53
N LEU A 81 15.71 4.48 -8.52
CA LEU A 81 16.75 5.00 -7.62
C LEU A 81 18.07 5.27 -8.34
N ALA A 82 18.38 4.51 -9.40
CA ALA A 82 19.50 4.77 -10.31
C ALA A 82 19.25 5.94 -11.29
N GLY A 83 18.04 6.52 -11.32
CA GLY A 83 17.67 7.60 -12.23
C GLY A 83 17.25 7.15 -13.64
N GLU A 84 16.99 5.85 -13.79
CA GLU A 84 16.48 5.31 -15.04
C GLU A 84 14.98 5.55 -15.19
N THR A 85 14.49 5.46 -16.43
CA THR A 85 13.05 5.54 -16.73
C THR A 85 12.46 4.15 -16.73
N VAL A 86 11.36 3.97 -16.00
CA VAL A 86 10.58 2.72 -15.98
C VAL A 86 9.19 2.93 -16.56
N ASP A 87 8.63 1.88 -17.16
CA ASP A 87 7.23 1.84 -17.61
C ASP A 87 6.43 1.15 -16.50
N VAL A 88 5.69 1.95 -15.72
CA VAL A 88 4.96 1.45 -14.54
C VAL A 88 3.67 0.80 -14.99
N PRO A 89 3.41 -0.45 -14.57
CA PRO A 89 2.15 -1.11 -14.87
C PRO A 89 0.98 -0.43 -14.15
N GLU A 90 -0.22 -0.80 -14.56
CA GLU A 90 -1.47 -0.49 -13.86
C GLU A 90 -2.31 -1.77 -13.80
N TYR A 91 -2.81 -2.10 -12.61
CA TYR A 91 -3.67 -3.26 -12.46
C TYR A 91 -5.13 -2.89 -12.67
N ASN A 92 -5.75 -3.50 -13.66
CA ASN A 92 -7.16 -3.31 -13.95
C ASN A 92 -8.01 -4.29 -13.13
N PHE A 93 -8.64 -3.80 -12.07
CA PHE A 93 -9.46 -4.62 -11.15
C PHE A 93 -10.71 -5.21 -11.82
N VAL A 94 -11.17 -4.64 -12.92
CA VAL A 94 -12.33 -5.17 -13.67
C VAL A 94 -11.92 -6.39 -14.48
N THR A 95 -10.91 -6.25 -15.33
CA THR A 95 -10.39 -7.34 -16.18
C THR A 95 -9.56 -8.34 -15.39
N GLY A 96 -8.94 -7.92 -14.30
CA GLY A 96 -8.01 -8.72 -13.51
C GLY A 96 -6.66 -8.91 -14.19
N LEU A 97 -6.27 -7.98 -15.05
CA LEU A 97 -5.02 -8.02 -15.79
C LEU A 97 -4.12 -6.85 -15.42
N ARG A 98 -2.83 -7.08 -15.46
CA ARG A 98 -1.81 -6.03 -15.41
C ARG A 98 -1.62 -5.48 -16.82
N GLU A 99 -1.76 -4.17 -16.97
CA GLU A 99 -1.74 -3.47 -18.24
C GLU A 99 -0.59 -2.45 -18.24
N PHE A 100 -0.08 -2.12 -19.42
CA PHE A 100 0.95 -1.09 -19.61
C PHE A 100 0.37 0.02 -20.49
N ASN A 101 0.02 1.14 -19.85
CA ASN A 101 -0.61 2.28 -20.51
C ASN A 101 0.40 3.36 -20.95
N GLY A 102 1.70 3.01 -20.99
CA GLY A 102 2.78 3.92 -21.36
C GLY A 102 3.11 4.97 -20.29
N LYS A 103 2.69 4.75 -19.03
CA LYS A 103 3.01 5.61 -17.89
C LYS A 103 4.46 5.45 -17.50
N LYS A 104 5.31 6.33 -18.01
CA LYS A 104 6.74 6.34 -17.70
C LYS A 104 7.02 7.19 -16.47
N LEU A 105 7.82 6.66 -15.56
CA LEU A 105 8.33 7.39 -14.39
C LEU A 105 9.85 7.44 -14.44
N LYS A 106 10.39 8.54 -13.93
CA LYS A 106 11.82 8.75 -13.74
C LYS A 106 12.05 9.55 -12.47
N LEU A 107 12.97 9.12 -11.64
CA LEU A 107 13.32 9.80 -10.39
C LEU A 107 14.45 10.79 -10.65
N GLU A 108 14.13 12.08 -10.79
CA GLU A 108 15.10 13.14 -10.98
C GLU A 108 15.94 13.38 -9.69
N PRO A 109 17.13 13.97 -9.78
CA PRO A 109 17.91 14.37 -8.61
C PRO A 109 17.09 15.26 -7.67
N GLY A 110 17.14 14.99 -6.36
CA GLY A 110 16.35 15.70 -5.33
C GLY A 110 14.89 15.29 -5.24
N SER A 111 14.48 14.27 -6.00
CA SER A 111 13.14 13.68 -5.90
C SER A 111 13.09 12.56 -4.88
N ILE A 112 11.91 12.30 -4.33
CA ILE A 112 11.63 11.20 -3.41
C ILE A 112 10.61 10.25 -4.05
N LEU A 113 10.90 8.95 -4.00
CA LEU A 113 9.98 7.90 -4.38
C LEU A 113 9.12 7.53 -3.19
N ILE A 114 7.80 7.47 -3.38
CA ILE A 114 6.83 7.04 -2.36
C ILE A 114 6.12 5.79 -2.88
N ILE A 115 6.21 4.71 -2.13
CA ILE A 115 5.50 3.46 -2.41
C ILE A 115 4.47 3.23 -1.32
N GLU A 116 3.21 3.10 -1.71
CA GLU A 116 2.14 2.78 -0.78
C GLU A 116 1.52 1.43 -1.07
N GLY A 117 1.18 0.71 -0.02
CA GLY A 117 0.46 -0.57 -0.13
C GLY A 117 0.47 -1.34 1.18
N ILE A 118 -0.34 -2.40 1.22
CA ILE A 118 -0.45 -3.22 2.43
C ILE A 118 0.84 -3.97 2.77
N HIS A 119 1.68 -4.21 1.78
CA HIS A 119 2.96 -4.94 1.91
C HIS A 119 4.20 -4.04 1.87
N ALA A 120 4.05 -2.71 1.85
CA ALA A 120 5.18 -1.80 1.62
C ALA A 120 6.29 -1.91 2.68
N LEU A 121 5.99 -2.32 3.92
CA LEU A 121 6.99 -2.53 4.97
C LEU A 121 7.49 -3.98 5.07
N ASN A 122 7.03 -4.90 4.22
CA ASN A 122 7.60 -6.24 4.17
C ASN A 122 9.04 -6.14 3.62
N PRO A 123 10.07 -6.59 4.35
CA PRO A 123 11.47 -6.47 3.94
C PRO A 123 11.75 -7.07 2.56
N ARG A 124 11.06 -8.16 2.19
CA ARG A 124 11.21 -8.83 0.89
C ARG A 124 10.89 -7.92 -0.32
N LEU A 125 10.21 -6.78 -0.09
CA LEU A 125 9.85 -5.86 -1.16
C LEU A 125 11.03 -4.95 -1.57
N THR A 126 11.93 -4.65 -0.63
CA THR A 126 13.00 -3.66 -0.83
C THR A 126 14.32 -4.09 -0.17
N ASP A 127 14.59 -5.40 -0.04
CA ASP A 127 15.79 -5.93 0.62
C ASP A 127 17.10 -5.53 -0.08
N GLN A 128 17.06 -5.22 -1.38
CA GLN A 128 18.22 -4.77 -2.15
C GLN A 128 18.46 -3.25 -2.08
N VAL A 129 17.59 -2.50 -1.44
CA VAL A 129 17.76 -1.06 -1.22
C VAL A 129 18.40 -0.83 0.15
N ASP A 130 19.40 0.06 0.22
CA ASP A 130 20.04 0.43 1.49
C ASP A 130 19.00 1.02 2.46
N ASP A 131 19.02 0.54 3.71
CA ASP A 131 18.12 1.02 4.76
C ASP A 131 18.31 2.50 5.09
N ALA A 132 19.50 3.02 4.97
CA ALA A 132 19.75 4.45 5.13
C ALA A 132 19.01 5.33 4.13
N CYS A 133 18.62 4.77 2.98
CA CYS A 133 17.85 5.46 1.95
C CYS A 133 16.34 5.38 2.14
N LYS A 134 15.86 4.63 3.14
CA LYS A 134 14.44 4.36 3.37
C LYS A 134 13.89 5.17 4.54
N TYR A 135 12.62 5.50 4.47
CA TYR A 135 11.80 5.96 5.58
C TYR A 135 10.47 5.20 5.56
N ARG A 136 10.12 4.56 6.65
CA ARG A 136 9.00 3.61 6.75
C ARG A 136 7.91 4.16 7.63
N ILE A 137 6.69 4.20 7.12
CA ILE A 137 5.53 4.78 7.80
C ILE A 137 4.43 3.74 7.90
N PHE A 138 3.97 3.48 9.12
CA PHE A 138 2.82 2.65 9.39
C PHE A 138 1.60 3.52 9.72
N ILE A 139 0.54 3.40 8.92
CA ILE A 139 -0.69 4.19 9.07
C ILE A 139 -1.80 3.31 9.62
N ASN A 140 -2.35 3.71 10.76
CA ASN A 140 -3.55 3.09 11.30
C ASN A 140 -4.55 4.16 11.75
N THR A 141 -5.83 3.80 11.80
CA THR A 141 -6.85 4.66 12.40
C THR A 141 -6.80 4.49 13.90
N ILE A 142 -6.49 5.55 14.62
CA ILE A 142 -6.65 5.56 16.08
C ILE A 142 -8.05 6.09 16.36
N THR A 143 -8.88 5.27 16.99
CA THR A 143 -10.25 5.66 17.34
C THR A 143 -10.24 6.20 18.74
N SER A 144 -10.56 7.48 18.90
CA SER A 144 -10.76 8.13 20.21
C SER A 144 -12.26 8.23 20.58
N ILE A 145 -13.14 7.57 19.81
CA ILE A 145 -14.58 7.63 20.05
C ILE A 145 -14.95 6.56 21.05
N SER A 146 -15.48 6.98 22.20
CA SER A 146 -16.09 6.11 23.20
C SER A 146 -17.61 6.21 23.09
N LEU A 147 -18.30 5.09 23.25
CA LEU A 147 -19.76 5.03 23.36
C LEU A 147 -20.20 5.45 24.76
N ASP A 148 -19.39 5.12 25.76
CA ASP A 148 -19.52 5.50 27.16
C ASP A 148 -18.15 5.47 27.84
N ASP A 149 -18.09 5.61 29.17
CA ASP A 149 -16.84 5.65 29.96
C ASP A 149 -16.03 4.34 29.91
N HIS A 150 -16.61 3.25 29.44
CA HIS A 150 -16.00 1.91 29.46
C HIS A 150 -15.90 1.26 28.07
N ASN A 151 -16.65 1.75 27.08
CA ASN A 151 -16.77 1.13 25.76
C ASN A 151 -16.23 2.03 24.66
N CYS A 152 -15.04 1.72 24.17
CA CYS A 152 -14.46 2.36 22.99
C CYS A 152 -14.81 1.60 21.71
N ILE A 153 -15.01 2.31 20.62
CA ILE A 153 -15.17 1.67 19.31
C ILE A 153 -13.83 1.08 18.90
N PRO A 154 -13.72 -0.23 18.66
CA PRO A 154 -12.48 -0.84 18.19
C PRO A 154 -12.03 -0.24 16.86
N THR A 155 -10.70 -0.08 16.68
CA THR A 155 -10.11 0.36 15.42
C THR A 155 -10.53 -0.48 14.22
N SER A 156 -10.69 -1.80 14.43
CA SER A 156 -11.20 -2.74 13.41
C SER A 156 -12.58 -2.35 12.90
N ASP A 157 -13.48 -1.99 13.81
CA ASP A 157 -14.88 -1.70 13.47
C ASP A 157 -14.99 -0.37 12.75
N ASN A 158 -14.24 0.65 13.19
CA ASN A 158 -14.12 1.90 12.45
C ASN A 158 -13.62 1.65 11.02
N ARG A 159 -12.59 0.80 10.84
CA ARG A 159 -12.08 0.48 9.51
C ARG A 159 -13.08 -0.32 8.66
N LEU A 160 -13.86 -1.21 9.28
CA LEU A 160 -14.95 -1.91 8.59
C LEU A 160 -15.99 -0.91 8.06
N LEU A 161 -16.44 0.02 8.88
CA LEU A 161 -17.38 1.07 8.43
C LEU A 161 -16.79 1.90 7.27
N ARG A 162 -15.53 2.31 7.38
CA ARG A 162 -14.83 3.03 6.31
C ARG A 162 -14.69 2.19 5.04
N ARG A 163 -14.49 0.88 5.17
CA ARG A 163 -14.45 -0.05 4.04
C ARG A 163 -15.79 -0.15 3.36
N ILE A 164 -16.87 -0.34 4.10
CA ILE A 164 -18.23 -0.42 3.56
C ILE A 164 -18.55 0.84 2.74
N VAL A 165 -18.30 2.02 3.29
CA VAL A 165 -18.54 3.29 2.59
C VAL A 165 -17.69 3.41 1.32
N ARG A 166 -16.41 3.04 1.40
CA ARG A 166 -15.50 3.08 0.24
C ARG A 166 -15.94 2.12 -0.86
N ASP A 167 -16.24 0.89 -0.50
CA ASP A 167 -16.57 -0.17 -1.45
C ASP A 167 -17.91 0.10 -2.13
N PHE A 168 -18.90 0.63 -1.38
CA PHE A 168 -20.16 1.09 -1.92
C PHE A 168 -19.98 2.25 -2.93
N ASN A 169 -19.21 3.27 -2.56
CA ASN A 169 -18.95 4.42 -3.44
C ASN A 169 -18.19 4.05 -4.73
N LYS A 170 -17.40 2.99 -4.69
CA LYS A 170 -16.69 2.45 -5.85
C LYS A 170 -17.53 1.46 -6.67
N GLY A 171 -18.71 1.08 -6.20
CA GLY A 171 -19.53 0.04 -6.82
C GLY A 171 -18.87 -1.35 -6.79
N ALA A 172 -17.93 -1.58 -5.83
CA ALA A 172 -17.16 -2.82 -5.76
C ALA A 172 -17.92 -3.92 -4.99
N PHE A 173 -18.41 -3.57 -3.79
CA PHE A 173 -19.12 -4.49 -2.90
C PHE A 173 -20.30 -3.80 -2.21
N THR A 174 -21.35 -4.58 -1.94
CA THR A 174 -22.41 -4.19 -1.02
C THR A 174 -21.91 -4.22 0.43
N ALA A 175 -22.65 -3.59 1.34
CA ALA A 175 -22.32 -3.63 2.76
C ALA A 175 -22.26 -5.07 3.30
N ARG A 176 -23.20 -5.93 2.87
CA ARG A 176 -23.26 -7.35 3.27
C ARG A 176 -21.99 -8.08 2.82
N GLU A 177 -21.60 -7.93 1.58
CA GLU A 177 -20.39 -8.56 1.04
C GLU A 177 -19.13 -8.08 1.76
N SER A 178 -19.01 -6.77 2.02
CA SER A 178 -17.89 -6.21 2.78
C SER A 178 -17.79 -6.81 4.18
N ILE A 179 -18.93 -7.02 4.87
CA ILE A 179 -18.98 -7.66 6.20
C ILE A 179 -18.58 -9.14 6.08
N MET A 180 -19.09 -9.86 5.09
CA MET A 180 -18.77 -11.29 4.91
C MET A 180 -17.28 -11.51 4.57
N HIS A 181 -16.64 -10.62 3.83
CA HIS A 181 -15.21 -10.69 3.51
C HIS A 181 -14.30 -10.20 4.66
N TRP A 182 -14.84 -9.48 5.64
CA TRP A 182 -14.05 -8.86 6.71
C TRP A 182 -13.19 -9.83 7.53
N PRO A 183 -13.65 -11.03 7.90
CA PRO A 183 -12.81 -12.02 8.60
C PRO A 183 -11.56 -12.41 7.80
N ASN A 184 -11.65 -12.52 6.47
CA ASN A 184 -10.51 -12.83 5.60
C ASN A 184 -9.51 -11.68 5.61
N VAL A 185 -9.99 -10.43 5.48
CA VAL A 185 -9.16 -9.23 5.59
C VAL A 185 -8.42 -9.19 6.93
N ARG A 186 -9.11 -9.44 8.04
CA ARG A 186 -8.50 -9.48 9.38
C ARG A 186 -7.42 -10.56 9.53
N ARG A 187 -7.65 -11.73 8.97
CA ARG A 187 -6.66 -12.81 8.95
C ARG A 187 -5.41 -12.39 8.17
N SER A 188 -5.58 -11.82 6.99
CA SER A 188 -4.48 -11.35 6.15
C SER A 188 -3.68 -10.22 6.82
N GLU A 189 -4.34 -9.33 7.54
CA GLU A 189 -3.69 -8.27 8.32
C GLU A 189 -2.74 -8.85 9.39
N VAL A 190 -3.21 -9.87 10.12
CA VAL A 190 -2.41 -10.55 11.15
C VAL A 190 -1.22 -11.31 10.52
N GLN A 191 -1.43 -11.88 9.34
CA GLN A 191 -0.41 -12.68 8.68
C GLN A 191 0.63 -11.83 7.94
N TRP A 192 0.21 -10.75 7.28
CA TRP A 192 1.03 -10.06 6.28
C TRP A 192 1.33 -8.59 6.57
N ILE A 193 0.62 -7.95 7.51
CA ILE A 193 0.75 -6.51 7.75
C ILE A 193 1.30 -6.21 9.14
N TYR A 194 0.63 -6.68 10.19
CA TYR A 194 1.03 -6.41 11.57
C TYR A 194 2.42 -6.95 11.96
N PRO A 195 2.91 -8.09 11.44
CA PRO A 195 4.26 -8.55 11.75
C PRO A 195 5.37 -7.56 11.36
N TYR A 196 5.09 -6.65 10.43
CA TYR A 196 6.03 -5.64 9.94
C TYR A 196 5.77 -4.24 10.50
N GLN A 197 4.84 -4.09 11.43
CA GLN A 197 4.52 -2.80 12.03
C GLN A 197 5.72 -2.18 12.75
N GLU A 198 6.48 -2.99 13.45
CA GLU A 198 7.68 -2.57 14.21
C GLU A 198 8.86 -2.19 13.30
N ASN A 199 8.75 -2.41 11.99
CA ASN A 199 9.74 -1.93 11.02
C ASN A 199 9.56 -0.45 10.68
N ALA A 200 8.51 0.21 11.17
CA ALA A 200 8.29 1.65 10.94
C ALA A 200 9.30 2.49 11.75
N ASP A 201 9.75 3.61 11.13
CA ASP A 201 10.69 4.57 11.72
C ASP A 201 10.02 5.59 12.64
#